data_5793ccdbf5098c61e4dae9fa4eac5e2d
#
_entry.id   5793ccdbf5098c61e4dae9fa4eac5e2d
#
_cell.length_a   1.000
_cell.length_b   1.000
_cell.length_c   1.000
_cell.angle_alpha   90.00
_cell.angle_beta   90.00
_cell.angle_gamma   90.00
#
_symmetry.space_group_name_H-M   'P 1'
#
loop_
_entity.id
_entity.type
_entity.pdbx_description
1 polymer ?
#
loop_
_entity_poly.entity_id
_entity_poly.type
_entity_poly.pdbx_seq_one_letter_code
_entity_poly.pdbx_strand_id
1 'polypeptide(L)'
;MKKAEPLSKIFKVILSLWAVYNILAMVVMPNVSSYFGRWSSGFITPYANTVGLNASWNFFSPDPAHTMYLRYYVHFMGEDGIETQDPVEGYFPAEKNKGISDPTRKRELYAMRFMVIDPVRLKTVFGPWICKRYPEASYIEMEHVVETVPPLAQAVTLKNESVSDLSEEIKYVRSSYNCSGDNDEVAP
;
A
#
# COMPACT_ATOMS: atom_id res chain seq x y z
N MET A 1 37.38 35.27 11.13
CA MET A 1 36.11 34.61 11.51
C MET A 1 35.35 35.54 12.45
N LYS A 2 34.19 36.09 12.03
CA LYS A 2 33.33 36.91 12.92
C LYS A 2 32.72 35.98 13.98
N LYS A 3 32.95 36.25 15.27
CA LYS A 3 32.23 35.57 16.36
C LYS A 3 30.74 35.85 16.19
N ALA A 4 29.95 34.77 16.08
CA ALA A 4 28.49 34.86 16.03
C ALA A 4 28.02 35.51 17.35
N GLU A 5 27.24 36.58 17.28
CA GLU A 5 26.65 37.20 18.45
C GLU A 5 25.70 36.19 19.14
N PRO A 6 25.73 36.14 20.49
CA PRO A 6 24.85 35.23 21.21
C PRO A 6 23.40 35.66 21.02
N LEU A 7 22.55 34.72 20.56
CA LEU A 7 21.10 34.89 20.47
C LEU A 7 20.51 35.42 21.79
N SER A 8 19.59 36.37 21.69
CA SER A 8 18.91 36.92 22.86
C SER A 8 18.22 35.82 23.67
N LYS A 9 18.15 35.97 25.01
CA LYS A 9 17.48 34.98 25.89
C LYS A 9 16.04 34.72 25.48
N ILE A 10 15.31 35.74 25.05
CA ILE A 10 13.92 35.64 24.57
C ILE A 10 13.83 34.79 23.34
N PHE A 11 14.73 35.00 22.37
CA PHE A 11 14.73 34.17 21.13
C PHE A 11 15.02 32.68 21.40
N LYS A 12 15.92 32.39 22.36
CA LYS A 12 16.20 31.03 22.79
C LYS A 12 14.96 30.35 23.39
N VAL A 13 14.20 31.07 24.20
CA VAL A 13 12.95 30.55 24.80
C VAL A 13 11.92 30.28 23.73
N ILE A 14 11.70 31.21 22.80
CA ILE A 14 10.75 31.04 21.71
C ILE A 14 11.13 29.83 20.83
N LEU A 15 12.40 29.70 20.46
CA LEU A 15 12.90 28.59 19.66
C LEU A 15 12.74 27.25 20.38
N SER A 16 12.99 27.23 21.72
CA SER A 16 12.80 26.01 22.52
C SER A 16 11.33 25.60 22.60
N LEU A 17 10.41 26.53 22.79
CA LEU A 17 8.97 26.27 22.80
C LEU A 17 8.50 25.76 21.42
N TRP A 18 8.98 26.37 20.36
CA TRP A 18 8.68 25.92 19.00
C TRP A 18 9.21 24.51 18.74
N ALA A 19 10.43 24.18 19.17
CA ALA A 19 11.01 22.86 19.05
C ALA A 19 10.19 21.79 19.81
N VAL A 20 9.78 22.11 21.06
CA VAL A 20 8.92 21.23 21.86
C VAL A 20 7.58 20.99 21.16
N TYR A 21 6.98 22.04 20.58
CA TYR A 21 5.72 21.93 19.87
C TYR A 21 5.83 21.04 18.61
N ASN A 22 6.96 21.15 17.87
CA ASN A 22 7.22 20.24 16.74
C ASN A 22 7.36 18.78 17.16
N ILE A 23 8.10 18.52 18.25
CA ILE A 23 8.24 17.16 18.79
C ILE A 23 6.87 16.61 19.18
N LEU A 24 6.05 17.43 19.86
CA LEU A 24 4.70 17.05 20.22
C LEU A 24 3.84 16.73 18.99
N ALA A 25 3.91 17.56 17.95
CA ALA A 25 3.20 17.32 16.70
C ALA A 25 3.65 16.01 16.04
N MET A 26 4.95 15.71 15.98
CA MET A 26 5.50 14.47 15.44
C MET A 26 5.04 13.21 16.20
N VAL A 27 4.80 13.33 17.50
CA VAL A 27 4.31 12.21 18.33
C VAL A 27 2.80 12.04 18.21
N VAL A 28 2.06 13.14 18.14
CA VAL A 28 0.59 13.12 18.14
C VAL A 28 0.03 12.76 16.77
N MET A 29 0.62 13.29 15.68
CA MET A 29 0.09 13.08 14.33
C MET A 29 -0.01 11.61 13.93
N PRO A 30 0.95 10.73 14.20
CA PRO A 30 0.81 9.30 13.96
C PRO A 30 -0.30 8.63 14.76
N ASN A 31 -0.71 9.23 15.87
CA ASN A 31 -1.65 8.67 16.84
C ASN A 31 -2.92 9.53 16.99
N VAL A 32 -3.38 10.17 15.92
CA VAL A 32 -4.57 11.06 15.97
C VAL A 32 -5.82 10.32 16.46
N SER A 33 -5.93 9.02 16.20
CA SER A 33 -7.03 8.17 16.67
C SER A 33 -7.02 7.90 18.18
N SER A 34 -5.90 8.12 18.87
CA SER A 34 -5.80 7.96 20.33
C SER A 34 -6.66 9.02 21.06
N TYR A 35 -6.95 8.76 22.34
CA TYR A 35 -7.70 9.73 23.16
C TYR A 35 -6.98 11.10 23.21
N PHE A 36 -5.67 11.10 23.47
CA PHE A 36 -4.86 12.30 23.50
C PHE A 36 -4.75 12.98 22.12
N GLY A 37 -4.62 12.17 21.05
CA GLY A 37 -4.60 12.66 19.69
C GLY A 37 -5.88 13.41 19.33
N ARG A 38 -7.04 12.83 19.61
CA ARG A 38 -8.34 13.47 19.38
C ARG A 38 -8.50 14.76 20.17
N TRP A 39 -8.10 14.76 21.44
CA TRP A 39 -8.19 15.94 22.29
C TRP A 39 -7.29 17.07 21.76
N SER A 40 -6.08 16.77 21.32
CA SER A 40 -5.11 17.77 20.88
C SER A 40 -5.21 18.12 19.38
N SER A 41 -5.99 17.38 18.61
CA SER A 41 -6.10 17.54 17.16
C SER A 41 -6.48 18.96 16.72
N GLY A 42 -7.36 19.64 17.46
CA GLY A 42 -7.81 21.00 17.14
C GLY A 42 -6.65 22.02 17.06
N PHE A 43 -5.58 21.80 17.82
CA PHE A 43 -4.41 22.69 17.86
C PHE A 43 -3.26 22.18 16.98
N ILE A 44 -3.04 20.87 16.96
CA ILE A 44 -1.87 20.26 16.32
C ILE A 44 -2.11 20.03 14.83
N THR A 45 -3.29 19.57 14.42
CA THR A 45 -3.56 19.23 13.02
C THR A 45 -3.42 20.40 12.05
N PRO A 46 -3.96 21.62 12.33
CA PRO A 46 -3.78 22.75 11.44
C PRO A 46 -2.31 23.11 11.23
N TYR A 47 -1.54 23.10 12.30
CA TYR A 47 -0.11 23.36 12.25
C TYR A 47 0.64 22.27 11.47
N ALA A 48 0.39 21.00 11.79
CA ALA A 48 1.05 19.87 11.14
C ALA A 48 0.78 19.84 9.63
N ASN A 49 -0.43 20.17 9.20
CA ASN A 49 -0.79 20.32 7.79
C ASN A 49 0.00 21.44 7.09
N THR A 50 0.20 22.55 7.79
CA THR A 50 0.92 23.71 7.23
C THR A 50 2.41 23.45 7.06
N VAL A 51 3.04 22.74 8.01
CA VAL A 51 4.49 22.45 7.97
C VAL A 51 4.82 21.09 7.34
N GLY A 52 3.84 20.36 6.80
CA GLY A 52 4.06 19.08 6.15
C GLY A 52 4.34 17.91 7.11
N LEU A 53 4.00 18.05 8.39
CA LEU A 53 4.14 17.00 9.40
C LEU A 53 2.92 16.05 9.44
N ASN A 54 1.99 16.18 8.51
CA ASN A 54 0.80 15.34 8.43
C ASN A 54 1.17 13.96 7.85
N ALA A 55 1.79 13.13 8.69
CA ALA A 55 2.04 11.73 8.39
C ALA A 55 1.11 10.88 9.25
N SER A 56 0.00 10.44 8.70
CA SER A 56 -0.81 9.40 9.34
C SER A 56 -0.06 8.07 9.25
N TRP A 57 0.66 7.75 10.28
CA TRP A 57 1.35 6.47 10.41
C TRP A 57 0.46 5.54 11.22
N ASN A 58 -0.30 4.72 10.55
CA ASN A 58 -1.13 3.68 11.20
C ASN A 58 -0.27 2.51 11.72
N PHE A 59 0.94 2.79 12.20
CA PHE A 59 1.84 1.75 12.72
C PHE A 59 1.35 1.08 14.00
N PHE A 60 0.44 1.72 14.72
CA PHE A 60 -0.09 1.23 15.98
C PHE A 60 -1.62 1.09 15.95
N SER A 61 -2.16 0.84 14.76
CA SER A 61 -3.54 0.38 14.71
C SER A 61 -3.60 -0.95 15.49
N PRO A 62 -4.52 -1.12 16.42
CA PRO A 62 -4.70 -2.39 17.13
C PRO A 62 -5.09 -3.51 16.16
N ASP A 63 -5.59 -3.16 14.98
CA ASP A 63 -5.94 -4.10 13.93
C ASP A 63 -4.82 -4.18 12.89
N PRO A 64 -4.37 -5.40 12.53
CA PRO A 64 -3.38 -5.59 11.50
C PRO A 64 -3.91 -5.04 10.17
N ALA A 65 -3.02 -4.38 9.42
CA ALA A 65 -3.35 -3.90 8.10
C ALA A 65 -3.63 -5.08 7.16
N HIS A 66 -4.67 -4.94 6.32
CA HIS A 66 -4.96 -5.91 5.28
C HIS A 66 -3.78 -6.05 4.33
N THR A 67 -3.49 -7.28 3.92
CA THR A 67 -2.49 -7.55 2.89
C THR A 67 -3.14 -7.39 1.51
N MET A 68 -2.50 -6.64 0.63
CA MET A 68 -2.99 -6.42 -0.73
C MET A 68 -1.97 -6.97 -1.72
N TYR A 69 -2.45 -7.65 -2.75
CA TYR A 69 -1.61 -8.13 -3.84
C TYR A 69 -2.41 -8.25 -5.13
N LEU A 70 -1.69 -8.25 -6.24
CA LEU A 70 -2.22 -8.56 -7.55
C LEU A 70 -1.93 -10.03 -7.82
N ARG A 71 -2.96 -10.80 -8.13
CA ARG A 71 -2.88 -12.13 -8.72
C ARG A 71 -3.15 -11.99 -10.20
N TYR A 72 -2.37 -12.66 -11.05
CA TYR A 72 -2.61 -12.65 -12.48
C TYR A 72 -2.43 -14.04 -13.07
N TYR A 73 -3.21 -14.32 -14.11
CA TYR A 73 -3.16 -15.54 -14.89
C TYR A 73 -2.80 -15.18 -16.32
N VAL A 74 -1.75 -15.79 -16.84
CA VAL A 74 -1.26 -15.56 -18.20
C VAL A 74 -1.74 -16.71 -19.07
N HIS A 75 -2.52 -16.40 -20.09
CA HIS A 75 -3.11 -17.37 -21.00
C HIS A 75 -2.40 -17.36 -22.35
N PHE A 76 -2.16 -18.53 -22.90
CA PHE A 76 -1.48 -18.75 -24.15
C PHE A 76 -2.43 -19.47 -25.11
N MET A 77 -2.90 -18.76 -26.15
CA MET A 77 -3.82 -19.28 -27.13
C MET A 77 -3.08 -19.65 -28.42
N GLY A 78 -3.44 -20.76 -29.03
CA GLY A 78 -3.03 -21.11 -30.39
C GLY A 78 -3.78 -20.31 -31.46
N GLU A 79 -3.41 -20.48 -32.72
CA GLU A 79 -4.08 -19.84 -33.86
C GLU A 79 -5.56 -20.29 -33.99
N ASP A 80 -5.89 -21.46 -33.47
CA ASP A 80 -7.24 -22.04 -33.42
C ASP A 80 -8.09 -21.51 -32.26
N GLY A 81 -7.54 -20.63 -31.41
CA GLY A 81 -8.22 -20.07 -30.23
C GLY A 81 -8.34 -21.07 -29.06
N ILE A 82 -7.60 -22.16 -29.07
CA ILE A 82 -7.54 -23.15 -28.01
C ILE A 82 -6.32 -22.84 -27.12
N GLU A 83 -6.46 -22.99 -25.79
CA GLU A 83 -5.33 -22.87 -24.88
C GLU A 83 -4.25 -23.92 -25.21
N THR A 84 -3.03 -23.48 -25.44
CA THR A 84 -1.89 -24.35 -25.80
C THR A 84 -1.20 -24.94 -24.55
N GLN A 85 -1.39 -24.33 -23.42
CA GLN A 85 -0.85 -24.77 -22.11
C GLN A 85 -1.69 -24.22 -20.97
N ASP A 86 -1.53 -24.81 -19.78
CA ASP A 86 -2.18 -24.33 -18.57
C ASP A 86 -1.78 -22.88 -18.27
N PRO A 87 -2.71 -22.04 -17.79
CA PRO A 87 -2.43 -20.66 -17.44
C PRO A 87 -1.32 -20.55 -16.39
N VAL A 88 -0.37 -19.64 -16.61
CA VAL A 88 0.70 -19.37 -15.66
C VAL A 88 0.21 -18.38 -14.60
N GLU A 89 0.10 -18.86 -13.37
CA GLU A 89 -0.26 -18.00 -12.22
C GLU A 89 0.96 -17.21 -11.73
N GLY A 90 0.76 -15.92 -11.47
CA GLY A 90 1.78 -15.07 -10.91
C GLY A 90 1.20 -14.06 -9.90
N TYR A 91 2.10 -13.47 -9.12
CA TYR A 91 1.75 -12.52 -8.07
C TYR A 91 2.60 -11.25 -8.17
N PHE A 92 2.01 -10.13 -7.77
CA PHE A 92 2.70 -8.89 -7.59
C PHE A 92 2.31 -8.27 -6.21
N PRO A 93 3.26 -8.02 -5.30
CA PRO A 93 4.72 -8.23 -5.41
C PRO A 93 5.10 -9.70 -5.60
N ALA A 94 6.08 -9.94 -6.47
CA ALA A 94 6.59 -11.28 -6.73
C ALA A 94 7.20 -11.85 -5.43
N GLU A 95 6.80 -13.09 -5.09
CA GLU A 95 7.28 -13.89 -3.97
C GLU A 95 6.93 -13.36 -2.55
N LYS A 96 6.08 -14.11 -1.87
CA LYS A 96 5.72 -13.91 -0.45
C LYS A 96 6.92 -13.97 0.50
N ASN A 97 8.06 -14.52 0.09
CA ASN A 97 9.19 -14.90 0.96
C ASN A 97 10.38 -13.94 0.96
N LYS A 98 10.38 -12.90 0.14
CA LYS A 98 11.45 -11.90 0.20
C LYS A 98 11.26 -11.00 1.42
N GLY A 99 12.31 -10.89 2.24
CA GLY A 99 12.27 -10.10 3.46
C GLY A 99 11.84 -8.65 3.24
N ILE A 100 11.23 -8.05 4.25
CA ILE A 100 10.75 -6.63 4.25
C ILE A 100 11.87 -5.63 3.92
N SER A 101 13.14 -6.03 4.07
CA SER A 101 14.32 -5.20 3.78
C SER A 101 14.68 -5.11 2.29
N ASP A 102 14.09 -5.94 1.41
CA ASP A 102 14.37 -5.87 -0.02
C ASP A 102 13.85 -4.54 -0.62
N PRO A 103 14.75 -3.71 -1.21
CA PRO A 103 14.33 -2.45 -1.82
C PRO A 103 13.36 -2.62 -2.99
N THR A 104 13.46 -3.72 -3.73
CA THR A 104 12.56 -4.06 -4.85
C THR A 104 11.15 -4.29 -4.33
N ARG A 105 11.01 -5.10 -3.29
CA ARG A 105 9.71 -5.35 -2.65
C ARG A 105 9.06 -4.09 -2.10
N LYS A 106 9.86 -3.19 -1.52
CA LYS A 106 9.34 -1.89 -1.06
C LYS A 106 8.75 -1.08 -2.20
N ARG A 107 9.43 -1.02 -3.36
CA ARG A 107 8.93 -0.33 -4.56
C ARG A 107 7.63 -0.97 -5.07
N GLU A 108 7.58 -2.29 -5.10
CA GLU A 108 6.40 -3.05 -5.51
C GLU A 108 5.21 -2.80 -4.57
N LEU A 109 5.41 -2.79 -3.25
CA LEU A 109 4.38 -2.44 -2.28
C LEU A 109 3.88 -0.99 -2.45
N TYR A 110 4.78 -0.05 -2.78
CA TYR A 110 4.36 1.31 -3.11
C TYR A 110 3.52 1.36 -4.39
N ALA A 111 3.89 0.62 -5.43
CA ALA A 111 3.12 0.53 -6.66
C ALA A 111 1.71 -0.02 -6.40
N MET A 112 1.56 -1.01 -5.52
CA MET A 112 0.27 -1.55 -5.11
C MET A 112 -0.66 -0.52 -4.47
N ARG A 113 -0.13 0.42 -3.68
CA ARG A 113 -0.93 1.51 -3.09
C ARG A 113 -1.60 2.38 -4.16
N PHE A 114 -0.93 2.61 -5.27
CA PHE A 114 -1.52 3.38 -6.37
C PHE A 114 -2.66 2.65 -7.09
N MET A 115 -2.66 1.32 -7.10
CA MET A 115 -3.77 0.54 -7.66
C MET A 115 -5.05 0.68 -6.85
N VAL A 116 -4.94 0.72 -5.52
CA VAL A 116 -6.08 0.92 -4.62
C VAL A 116 -6.79 2.25 -4.88
N ILE A 117 -6.00 3.26 -5.28
CA ILE A 117 -6.53 4.60 -5.57
C ILE A 117 -7.18 4.66 -6.96
N ASP A 118 -6.65 3.89 -7.92
CA ASP A 118 -7.08 3.95 -9.32
C ASP A 118 -7.02 2.56 -9.99
N PRO A 119 -8.14 1.82 -9.99
CA PRO A 119 -8.22 0.48 -10.60
C PRO A 119 -7.94 0.47 -12.12
N VAL A 120 -8.09 1.60 -12.82
CA VAL A 120 -7.78 1.72 -14.27
C VAL A 120 -6.31 1.38 -14.53
N ARG A 121 -5.43 1.57 -13.56
CA ARG A 121 -4.01 1.23 -13.67
C ARG A 121 -3.72 -0.25 -13.82
N LEU A 122 -4.66 -1.13 -13.48
CA LEU A 122 -4.54 -2.55 -13.81
C LEU A 122 -4.35 -2.72 -15.33
N LYS A 123 -5.20 -2.07 -16.13
CA LYS A 123 -5.15 -2.13 -17.60
C LYS A 123 -4.01 -1.30 -18.18
N THR A 124 -3.78 -0.09 -17.66
CA THR A 124 -2.84 0.86 -18.30
C THR A 124 -1.38 0.64 -17.89
N VAL A 125 -1.12 0.05 -16.75
CA VAL A 125 0.24 -0.14 -16.24
C VAL A 125 0.60 -1.62 -16.11
N PHE A 126 -0.22 -2.39 -15.37
CA PHE A 126 0.12 -3.78 -15.07
C PHE A 126 -0.08 -4.71 -16.26
N GLY A 127 -1.15 -4.53 -17.06
CA GLY A 127 -1.37 -5.32 -18.28
C GLY A 127 -0.17 -5.27 -19.21
N PRO A 128 0.24 -4.09 -19.71
CA PRO A 128 1.42 -3.96 -20.57
C PRO A 128 2.71 -4.48 -19.95
N TRP A 129 2.89 -4.28 -18.62
CA TRP A 129 4.08 -4.76 -17.94
C TRP A 129 4.15 -6.28 -17.88
N ILE A 130 3.01 -6.97 -17.63
CA ILE A 130 2.97 -8.44 -17.60
C ILE A 130 3.13 -8.99 -19.01
N CYS A 131 2.46 -8.43 -20.05
CA CYS A 131 2.63 -8.86 -21.44
C CYS A 131 4.10 -8.74 -21.90
N LYS A 132 4.78 -7.68 -21.50
CA LYS A 132 6.22 -7.52 -21.81
C LYS A 132 7.08 -8.61 -21.17
N ARG A 133 6.66 -9.15 -20.02
CA ARG A 133 7.36 -10.23 -19.32
C ARG A 133 7.05 -11.60 -19.94
N TYR A 134 5.89 -11.74 -20.56
CA TYR A 134 5.42 -12.95 -21.25
C TYR A 134 5.06 -12.62 -22.71
N PRO A 135 6.05 -12.52 -23.61
CA PRO A 135 5.81 -12.06 -25.00
C PRO A 135 4.89 -12.96 -25.80
N GLU A 136 4.79 -14.24 -25.43
CA GLU A 136 3.95 -15.24 -26.09
C GLU A 136 2.54 -15.31 -25.53
N ALA A 137 2.21 -14.48 -24.54
CA ALA A 137 0.91 -14.44 -23.92
C ALA A 137 -0.12 -13.82 -24.87
N SER A 138 -1.29 -14.45 -24.98
CA SER A 138 -2.41 -13.92 -25.75
C SER A 138 -3.22 -12.92 -24.94
N TYR A 139 -3.58 -13.28 -23.71
CA TYR A 139 -4.27 -12.37 -22.80
C TYR A 139 -3.92 -12.67 -21.34
N ILE A 140 -4.25 -11.73 -20.48
CA ILE A 140 -3.98 -11.80 -19.04
C ILE A 140 -5.27 -11.50 -18.28
N GLU A 141 -5.55 -12.32 -17.29
CA GLU A 141 -6.54 -12.01 -16.26
C GLU A 141 -5.84 -11.49 -15.02
N MET A 142 -6.34 -10.41 -14.45
CA MET A 142 -5.77 -9.76 -13.27
C MET A 142 -6.82 -9.61 -12.18
N GLU A 143 -6.47 -10.01 -10.97
CA GLU A 143 -7.31 -9.87 -9.78
C GLU A 143 -6.58 -9.05 -8.72
N HIS A 144 -7.17 -7.93 -8.30
CA HIS A 144 -6.73 -7.23 -7.11
C HIS A 144 -7.34 -7.92 -5.90
N VAL A 145 -6.51 -8.53 -5.09
CA VAL A 145 -6.92 -9.31 -3.92
C VAL A 145 -6.52 -8.57 -2.64
N VAL A 146 -7.47 -8.50 -1.71
CA VAL A 146 -7.25 -8.02 -0.35
C VAL A 146 -7.45 -9.21 0.59
N GLU A 147 -6.39 -9.59 1.28
CA GLU A 147 -6.43 -10.60 2.32
C GLU A 147 -6.75 -9.90 3.65
N THR A 148 -7.90 -10.20 4.21
CA THR A 148 -8.32 -9.63 5.48
C THR A 148 -7.77 -10.48 6.62
N VAL A 149 -7.28 -9.81 7.66
CA VAL A 149 -6.84 -10.47 8.89
C VAL A 149 -7.88 -10.18 9.96
N PRO A 150 -8.28 -11.17 10.76
CA PRO A 150 -9.29 -10.97 11.80
C PRO A 150 -8.81 -9.92 12.81
N PRO A 151 -9.73 -9.09 13.33
CA PRO A 151 -9.41 -8.11 14.38
C PRO A 151 -8.76 -8.76 15.59
N LEU A 152 -7.84 -8.06 16.24
CA LEU A 152 -7.10 -8.58 17.40
C LEU A 152 -8.04 -9.11 18.51
N ALA A 153 -9.21 -8.49 18.68
CA ALA A 153 -10.22 -8.95 19.62
C ALA A 153 -10.74 -10.36 19.31
N GLN A 154 -10.86 -10.74 18.03
CA GLN A 154 -11.24 -12.09 17.62
C GLN A 154 -10.05 -13.06 17.72
N ALA A 155 -8.84 -12.61 17.40
CA ALA A 155 -7.64 -13.43 17.52
C ALA A 155 -7.40 -13.91 18.97
N VAL A 156 -7.81 -13.15 19.98
CA VAL A 156 -7.71 -13.56 21.40
C VAL A 156 -8.63 -14.73 21.71
N THR A 157 -9.78 -14.86 21.07
CA THR A 157 -10.72 -15.98 21.27
C THR A 157 -10.31 -17.24 20.50
N LEU A 158 -9.53 -17.09 19.44
CA LEU A 158 -9.14 -18.13 18.49
C LEU A 158 -7.68 -18.60 18.69
N LYS A 159 -7.24 -18.67 19.94
CA LYS A 159 -5.84 -18.93 20.34
C LYS A 159 -5.18 -20.17 19.73
N ASN A 160 -5.96 -21.13 19.25
CA ASN A 160 -5.47 -22.42 18.75
C ASN A 160 -5.53 -22.53 17.22
N GLU A 161 -6.01 -21.51 16.52
CA GLU A 161 -6.12 -21.50 15.07
C GLU A 161 -4.98 -20.69 14.45
N SER A 162 -4.52 -21.11 13.27
CA SER A 162 -3.53 -20.35 12.52
C SER A 162 -4.16 -19.09 11.97
N VAL A 163 -3.44 -17.97 11.99
CA VAL A 163 -3.90 -16.70 11.38
C VAL A 163 -4.18 -16.88 9.88
N SER A 164 -3.45 -17.77 9.21
CA SER A 164 -3.69 -18.11 7.80
C SER A 164 -5.04 -18.77 7.55
N ASP A 165 -5.55 -19.52 8.51
CA ASP A 165 -6.83 -20.25 8.39
C ASP A 165 -8.03 -19.33 8.63
N LEU A 166 -7.77 -18.17 9.22
CA LEU A 166 -8.75 -17.13 9.55
C LEU A 166 -8.74 -15.96 8.57
N SER A 167 -7.79 -15.94 7.65
CA SER A 167 -7.73 -14.90 6.63
C SER A 167 -8.73 -15.18 5.51
N GLU A 168 -9.51 -14.16 5.12
CA GLU A 168 -10.42 -14.23 3.99
C GLU A 168 -9.84 -13.42 2.83
N GLU A 169 -9.81 -14.03 1.64
CA GLU A 169 -9.46 -13.34 0.40
C GLU A 169 -10.70 -12.66 -0.19
N ILE A 170 -10.65 -11.35 -0.30
CA ILE A 170 -11.67 -10.56 -0.99
C ILE A 170 -11.10 -10.12 -2.34
N LYS A 171 -11.75 -10.53 -3.42
CA LYS A 171 -11.41 -10.12 -4.80
C LYS A 171 -12.09 -8.80 -5.10
N TYR A 172 -11.33 -7.72 -5.08
CA TYR A 172 -11.89 -6.37 -5.21
C TYR A 172 -12.17 -5.96 -6.64
N VAL A 173 -11.25 -6.25 -7.56
CA VAL A 173 -11.36 -5.88 -8.97
C VAL A 173 -10.80 -6.99 -9.82
N ARG A 174 -11.58 -7.39 -10.85
CA ARG A 174 -11.10 -8.26 -11.94
C ARG A 174 -10.95 -7.43 -13.20
N SER A 175 -9.92 -7.70 -13.96
CA SER A 175 -9.68 -7.04 -15.23
C SER A 175 -8.96 -7.98 -16.16
N SER A 176 -9.34 -8.02 -17.42
CA SER A 176 -8.62 -8.70 -18.48
C SER A 176 -7.87 -7.69 -19.35
N TYR A 177 -6.75 -8.13 -19.91
CA TYR A 177 -5.91 -7.35 -20.80
C TYR A 177 -5.42 -8.22 -21.95
N ASN A 178 -5.61 -7.77 -23.20
CA ASN A 178 -5.17 -8.46 -24.40
C ASN A 178 -3.73 -8.03 -24.75
N CYS A 179 -2.80 -8.99 -24.84
CA CYS A 179 -1.40 -8.72 -25.15
C CYS A 179 -1.13 -8.41 -26.63
N SER A 180 -2.05 -8.78 -27.54
CA SER A 180 -1.91 -8.54 -28.99
C SER A 180 -2.17 -7.10 -29.44
N GLY A 181 -2.45 -6.17 -28.49
CA GLY A 181 -2.53 -4.73 -28.78
C GLY A 181 -3.92 -4.19 -29.12
N ASP A 182 -4.90 -5.04 -29.41
CA ASP A 182 -6.30 -4.62 -29.59
C ASP A 182 -7.00 -4.48 -28.24
N ASN A 183 -6.73 -3.38 -27.56
CA ASN A 183 -7.29 -3.10 -26.22
C ASN A 183 -8.55 -2.21 -26.25
N ASP A 184 -9.12 -2.02 -27.43
CA ASP A 184 -10.40 -1.35 -27.60
C ASP A 184 -11.52 -2.36 -27.40
N GLU A 185 -12.25 -2.23 -26.29
CA GLU A 185 -13.46 -2.98 -25.92
C GLU A 185 -13.26 -4.31 -25.18
N VAL A 186 -13.03 -4.23 -23.89
CA VAL A 186 -13.71 -5.15 -22.98
C VAL A 186 -14.60 -4.32 -22.07
N ALA A 187 -15.89 -4.33 -22.43
CA ALA A 187 -16.97 -3.73 -21.67
C ALA A 187 -17.05 -4.27 -20.22
N PRO A 188 -17.72 -3.55 -19.33
CA PRO A 188 -17.79 -3.76 -17.90
C PRO A 188 -18.43 -5.06 -17.46
#